data_0f254110416aa338e8806a3a38837bca
#
_entry.id   0f254110416aa338e8806a3a38837bca
#
_cell.length_a   1.000
_cell.length_b   1.000
_cell.length_c   1.000
_cell.angle_alpha   90.00
_cell.angle_beta   90.00
_cell.angle_gamma   90.00
#
_symmetry.space_group_name_H-M   'P 1'
#
loop_
_entity.id
_entity.type
_entity.pdbx_description
1 polymer ?
#
loop_
_entity_poly.entity_id
_entity_poly.type
_entity_poly.pdbx_seq_one_letter_code
_entity_poly.pdbx_strand_id
1 'polypeptide(L)'
;MPWRVEILNETVAAEIADLPEDMQARFLRLADRMSQAGLESLTETQAKHLQGKLWELRLSGRDGIARALYVTAVGQRIVVVRAFVKKTQKTPRAEIELALKRAKEVT
;
A
#
# COMPACT_ATOMS: atom_id res chain seq x y z
N MET A 1 -12.15 16.66 4.52
CA MET A 1 -10.69 16.92 4.48
C MET A 1 -9.98 15.87 3.66
N PRO A 2 -8.99 16.23 2.86
CA PRO A 2 -8.30 15.23 2.06
C PRO A 2 -7.47 14.30 2.94
N TRP A 3 -7.30 13.08 2.44
CA TRP A 3 -6.42 12.12 3.06
C TRP A 3 -4.98 12.42 2.68
N ARG A 4 -4.04 12.05 3.54
CA ARG A 4 -2.62 12.23 3.28
C ARG A 4 -1.96 10.85 3.19
N VAL A 5 -1.29 10.58 2.07
CA VAL A 5 -0.57 9.33 1.88
C VAL A 5 0.88 9.54 2.30
N GLU A 6 1.34 8.72 3.24
CA GLU A 6 2.70 8.78 3.78
C GLU A 6 3.39 7.44 3.61
N ILE A 7 4.70 7.47 3.56
CA ILE A 7 5.54 6.28 3.52
C ILE A 7 6.21 6.20 4.88
N LEU A 8 6.13 5.04 5.54
CA LEU A 8 6.58 4.90 6.93
C LEU A 8 8.01 5.38 7.16
N ASN A 9 8.95 4.94 6.32
CA ASN A 9 10.36 5.26 6.50
C ASN A 9 11.14 5.03 5.21
N GLU A 10 12.46 5.23 5.26
CA GLU A 10 13.31 5.07 4.08
C GLU A 10 13.37 3.64 3.56
N THR A 11 13.22 2.65 4.45
CA THR A 11 13.21 1.26 4.02
C THR A 11 12.01 0.99 3.11
N VAL A 12 10.83 1.49 3.49
CA VAL A 12 9.63 1.33 2.67
C VAL A 12 9.74 2.14 1.38
N ALA A 13 10.33 3.34 1.46
CA ALA A 13 10.55 4.15 0.26
C ALA A 13 11.43 3.41 -0.75
N ALA A 14 12.47 2.72 -0.28
CA ALA A 14 13.33 1.91 -1.14
C ALA A 14 12.58 0.74 -1.75
N GLU A 15 11.67 0.11 -0.99
CA GLU A 15 10.86 -0.99 -1.51
C GLU A 15 9.97 -0.51 -2.66
N ILE A 16 9.40 0.68 -2.54
CA ILE A 16 8.60 1.26 -3.62
C ILE A 16 9.47 1.59 -4.82
N ALA A 17 10.66 2.17 -4.58
CA ALA A 17 11.59 2.53 -5.65
C ALA A 17 12.11 1.30 -6.41
N ASP A 18 12.11 0.13 -5.79
CA ASP A 18 12.52 -1.12 -6.42
C ASP A 18 11.44 -1.77 -7.27
N LEU A 19 10.22 -1.26 -7.24
CA LEU A 19 9.14 -1.78 -8.07
C LEU A 19 9.38 -1.40 -9.54
N PRO A 20 8.87 -2.21 -10.50
CA PRO A 20 8.87 -1.80 -11.91
C PRO A 20 8.22 -0.44 -12.09
N GLU A 21 8.70 0.32 -13.06
CA GLU A 21 8.25 1.70 -13.28
C GLU A 21 6.74 1.84 -13.47
N ASP A 22 6.11 0.92 -14.20
CA ASP A 22 4.66 0.98 -14.43
C ASP A 22 3.88 0.74 -13.13
N MET A 23 4.41 -0.09 -12.24
CA MET A 23 3.80 -0.32 -10.94
C MET A 23 3.99 0.88 -10.01
N GLN A 24 5.15 1.55 -10.09
CA GLN A 24 5.36 2.79 -9.36
C GLN A 24 4.40 3.88 -9.83
N ALA A 25 4.21 3.98 -11.15
CA ALA A 25 3.26 4.96 -11.71
C ALA A 25 1.84 4.66 -11.24
N ARG A 26 1.47 3.38 -11.18
CA ARG A 26 0.15 2.99 -10.67
C ARG A 26 0.00 3.37 -9.21
N PHE A 27 1.05 3.15 -8.41
CA PHE A 27 1.03 3.54 -7.00
C PHE A 27 0.75 5.04 -6.86
N LEU A 28 1.47 5.86 -7.62
CA LEU A 28 1.30 7.32 -7.54
C LEU A 28 -0.12 7.74 -7.93
N ARG A 29 -0.70 7.12 -8.97
CA ARG A 29 -2.07 7.44 -9.38
C ARG A 29 -3.09 7.06 -8.32
N LEU A 30 -2.95 5.88 -7.72
CA LEU A 30 -3.87 5.43 -6.68
C LEU A 30 -3.70 6.25 -5.39
N ALA A 31 -2.46 6.59 -5.05
CA ALA A 31 -2.18 7.45 -3.90
C ALA A 31 -2.83 8.82 -4.08
N ASP A 32 -2.71 9.39 -5.28
CA ASP A 32 -3.34 10.67 -5.58
C ASP A 32 -4.86 10.60 -5.47
N ARG A 33 -5.46 9.52 -5.99
CA ARG A 33 -6.90 9.32 -5.89
C ARG A 33 -7.35 9.20 -4.44
N MET A 34 -6.61 8.41 -3.63
CA MET A 34 -6.93 8.28 -2.20
C MET A 34 -6.83 9.62 -1.48
N SER A 35 -5.82 10.40 -1.83
CA SER A 35 -5.61 11.72 -1.22
C SER A 35 -6.77 12.66 -1.53
N GLN A 36 -7.26 12.66 -2.76
CA GLN A 36 -8.30 13.60 -3.18
C GLN A 36 -9.72 13.12 -2.90
N ALA A 37 -10.00 11.85 -3.14
CA ALA A 37 -11.35 11.31 -3.10
C ALA A 37 -11.60 10.30 -1.97
N GLY A 38 -10.58 10.00 -1.16
CA GLY A 38 -10.70 9.10 -0.02
C GLY A 38 -10.57 7.63 -0.37
N LEU A 39 -10.54 6.79 0.66
CA LEU A 39 -10.39 5.35 0.51
C LEU A 39 -11.54 4.72 -0.28
N GLU A 40 -12.73 5.28 -0.14
CA GLU A 40 -13.94 4.77 -0.78
C GLU A 40 -13.93 4.92 -2.30
N SER A 41 -13.00 5.71 -2.83
CA SER A 41 -12.88 5.89 -4.28
C SER A 41 -12.25 4.67 -4.97
N LEU A 42 -11.64 3.77 -4.21
CA LEU A 42 -10.99 2.58 -4.76
C LEU A 42 -11.95 1.41 -4.84
N THR A 43 -11.80 0.61 -5.90
CA THR A 43 -12.61 -0.59 -6.10
C THR A 43 -12.01 -1.76 -5.30
N GLU A 44 -12.78 -2.84 -5.18
CA GLU A 44 -12.31 -4.06 -4.51
C GLU A 44 -11.12 -4.70 -5.22
N THR A 45 -10.95 -4.43 -6.52
CA THR A 45 -9.81 -4.95 -7.26
C THR A 45 -8.56 -4.11 -7.03
N GLN A 46 -8.70 -2.90 -6.51
CA GLN A 46 -7.59 -1.98 -6.25
C GLN A 46 -7.15 -2.01 -4.80
N ALA A 47 -8.08 -2.22 -3.88
CA ALA A 47 -7.77 -2.26 -2.45
C ALA A 47 -8.52 -3.41 -1.78
N LYS A 48 -7.82 -4.14 -0.90
CA LYS A 48 -8.38 -5.30 -0.23
C LYS A 48 -7.97 -5.31 1.24
N HIS A 49 -8.92 -5.60 2.11
CA HIS A 49 -8.63 -5.79 3.54
C HIS A 49 -7.88 -7.09 3.74
N LEU A 50 -6.84 -7.08 4.57
CA LEU A 50 -6.05 -8.27 4.87
C LEU A 50 -6.30 -8.78 6.29
N GLN A 51 -5.93 -7.99 7.29
CA GLN A 51 -6.04 -8.41 8.67
C GLN A 51 -6.00 -7.18 9.60
N GLY A 52 -6.91 -7.11 10.56
CA GLY A 52 -6.96 -5.97 11.48
C GLY A 52 -7.07 -4.65 10.75
N LYS A 53 -6.12 -3.77 10.96
CA LYS A 53 -6.08 -2.46 10.31
C LYS A 53 -5.31 -2.47 9.00
N LEU A 54 -4.79 -3.63 8.59
CA LEU A 54 -3.92 -3.74 7.42
C LEU A 54 -4.72 -3.96 6.16
N TRP A 55 -4.44 -3.16 5.15
CA TRP A 55 -5.02 -3.23 3.82
C TRP A 55 -3.95 -3.39 2.77
N GLU A 56 -4.33 -3.87 1.61
CA GLU A 56 -3.44 -4.09 0.49
C GLU A 56 -3.91 -3.24 -0.69
N LEU A 57 -2.98 -2.50 -1.28
CA LEU A 57 -3.20 -1.76 -2.52
C LEU A 57 -2.57 -2.56 -3.65
N ARG A 58 -3.35 -2.88 -4.68
CA ARG A 58 -2.89 -3.69 -5.81
C ARG A 58 -2.39 -2.79 -6.93
N LEU A 59 -1.18 -3.07 -7.39
CA LEU A 59 -0.50 -2.25 -8.39
C LEU A 59 -0.24 -3.11 -9.62
N SER A 60 -1.23 -3.15 -10.52
CA SER A 60 -1.12 -3.92 -11.75
C SER A 60 -0.11 -3.31 -12.70
N GLY A 61 0.69 -4.15 -13.33
CA GLY A 61 1.67 -3.73 -14.31
C GLY A 61 1.75 -4.75 -15.44
N ARG A 62 2.64 -4.49 -16.39
CA ARG A 62 2.82 -5.34 -17.57
C ARG A 62 3.21 -6.77 -17.17
N ASP A 63 4.12 -6.91 -16.22
CA ASP A 63 4.72 -8.19 -15.88
C ASP A 63 4.26 -8.75 -14.55
N GLY A 64 3.11 -8.32 -14.07
CA GLY A 64 2.58 -8.87 -12.83
C GLY A 64 1.86 -7.82 -12.00
N ILE A 65 1.78 -8.10 -10.71
CA ILE A 65 1.08 -7.24 -9.76
C ILE A 65 1.95 -7.04 -8.53
N ALA A 66 2.22 -5.78 -8.19
CA ALA A 66 2.85 -5.44 -6.93
C ALA A 66 1.78 -5.20 -5.87
N ARG A 67 2.19 -5.19 -4.62
CA ARG A 67 1.32 -4.91 -3.48
C ARG A 67 1.97 -3.84 -2.61
N ALA A 68 1.18 -2.85 -2.22
CA ALA A 68 1.59 -1.89 -1.20
C ALA A 68 0.65 -2.09 -0.02
N LEU A 69 1.20 -2.47 1.13
CA LEU A 69 0.41 -2.72 2.33
C LEU A 69 0.38 -1.46 3.16
N TYR A 70 -0.80 -1.07 3.62
CA TYR A 70 -0.97 0.19 4.34
C TYR A 70 -1.94 0.06 5.51
N VAL A 71 -1.83 1.01 6.44
CA VAL A 71 -2.77 1.18 7.54
C VAL A 71 -3.24 2.63 7.55
N THR A 72 -4.37 2.89 8.19
CA THR A 72 -4.83 4.25 8.40
C THR A 72 -4.44 4.71 9.80
N ALA A 73 -4.21 6.00 9.95
CA ALA A 73 -3.82 6.60 11.23
C ALA A 73 -4.63 7.86 11.49
N VAL A 74 -4.54 8.35 12.71
CA VAL A 74 -5.26 9.55 13.15
C VAL A 74 -4.90 10.74 12.25
N GLY A 75 -5.89 11.57 11.93
CA GLY A 75 -5.70 12.73 11.05
C GLY A 75 -5.86 12.41 9.58
N GLN A 76 -6.60 11.37 9.25
CA GLN A 76 -6.84 10.95 7.87
C GLN A 76 -5.54 10.67 7.12
N ARG A 77 -4.68 9.88 7.74
CA ARG A 77 -3.40 9.49 7.17
C ARG A 77 -3.45 8.04 6.71
N ILE A 78 -2.89 7.79 5.53
CA ILE A 78 -2.70 6.45 4.97
C ILE A 78 -1.20 6.22 4.99
N VAL A 79 -0.73 5.25 5.78
CA VAL A 79 0.71 5.01 5.93
C VAL A 79 1.08 3.69 5.29
N VAL A 80 1.91 3.75 4.25
CA VAL A 80 2.40 2.56 3.55
C VAL A 80 3.53 1.95 4.38
N VAL A 81 3.41 0.67 4.71
CA VAL A 81 4.35 -0.02 5.60
C VAL A 81 5.15 -1.13 4.91
N ARG A 82 4.76 -1.55 3.71
CA ARG A 82 5.49 -2.58 2.94
C ARG A 82 5.09 -2.51 1.47
N ALA A 83 6.05 -2.68 0.56
CA ALA A 83 5.77 -2.79 -0.87
C ALA A 83 6.65 -3.88 -1.48
N PHE A 84 6.08 -4.70 -2.37
CA PHE A 84 6.79 -5.80 -3.00
C PHE A 84 6.05 -6.27 -4.25
N VAL A 85 6.77 -6.96 -5.15
CA VAL A 85 6.16 -7.62 -6.30
C VAL A 85 5.72 -9.01 -5.86
N LYS A 86 4.46 -9.32 -6.12
CA LYS A 86 3.88 -10.58 -5.69
C LYS A 86 3.83 -11.57 -6.85
N LYS A 87 4.23 -12.81 -6.59
CA LYS A 87 4.23 -13.89 -7.59
C LYS A 87 3.08 -14.87 -7.42
N THR A 88 2.30 -14.76 -6.35
CA THR A 88 1.20 -15.66 -6.07
C THR A 88 -0.10 -14.89 -5.90
N GLN A 89 -1.24 -15.60 -5.94
CA GLN A 89 -2.56 -14.98 -5.79
C GLN A 89 -2.77 -14.38 -4.40
N LYS A 90 -2.38 -15.10 -3.37
CA LYS A 90 -2.53 -14.65 -1.99
C LYS A 90 -1.30 -13.91 -1.51
N THR A 91 -1.52 -12.90 -0.69
CA THR A 91 -0.42 -12.21 -0.02
C THR A 91 0.21 -13.17 0.99
N PRO A 92 1.52 -13.44 0.87
CA PRO A 92 2.19 -14.37 1.78
C PRO A 92 2.07 -13.94 3.23
N ARG A 93 1.90 -14.92 4.12
CA ARG A 93 1.77 -14.66 5.55
C ARG A 93 2.95 -13.87 6.11
N ALA A 94 4.16 -14.18 5.65
CA ALA A 94 5.36 -13.47 6.09
C ALA A 94 5.29 -11.97 5.79
N GLU A 95 4.71 -11.59 4.66
CA GLU A 95 4.56 -10.19 4.30
C GLU A 95 3.55 -9.49 5.19
N ILE A 96 2.45 -10.19 5.51
CA ILE A 96 1.44 -9.64 6.42
C ILE A 96 2.05 -9.43 7.81
N GLU A 97 2.80 -10.41 8.31
CA GLU A 97 3.44 -10.30 9.62
C GLU A 97 4.45 -9.17 9.68
N LEU A 98 5.26 -9.02 8.64
CA LEU A 98 6.22 -7.93 8.55
C LEU A 98 5.50 -6.57 8.57
N ALA A 99 4.44 -6.44 7.77
CA ALA A 99 3.68 -5.21 7.69
C ALA A 99 3.01 -4.87 9.02
N LEU A 100 2.44 -5.87 9.70
CA LEU A 100 1.82 -5.65 11.01
C LEU A 100 2.85 -5.21 12.05
N LYS A 101 4.05 -5.79 12.00
CA LYS A 101 5.13 -5.39 12.89
C LYS A 101 5.53 -3.94 12.64
N ARG A 102 5.68 -3.56 11.38
CA ARG A 102 6.02 -2.18 11.01
C ARG A 102 4.90 -1.21 11.36
N ALA A 103 3.65 -1.64 11.26
CA ALA A 103 2.50 -0.80 11.57
C ALA A 103 2.51 -0.34 13.03
N LYS A 104 3.17 -1.05 13.93
CA LYS A 104 3.28 -0.64 15.33
C LYS A 104 4.08 0.64 15.49
N GLU A 105 4.87 1.02 14.49
CA GLU A 105 5.64 2.26 14.51
C GLU A 105 4.82 3.47 14.07
N VAL A 106 3.62 3.24 13.56
CA VAL A 106 2.74 4.33 13.11
C VAL A 106 2.09 4.96 14.33
N THR A 107 2.26 6.28 14.48
CA THR A 107 1.73 7.03 15.63
C THR A 107 0.59 7.96 15.27
#